data_73d7ba5fc1ad43b51e947040754a3812
#
_entry.id   73d7ba5fc1ad43b51e947040754a3812
#
_cell.length_a   1.000
_cell.length_b   1.000
_cell.length_c   1.000
_cell.angle_alpha   90.00
_cell.angle_beta   90.00
_cell.angle_gamma   90.00
#
_symmetry.space_group_name_H-M   'P 1'
#
loop_
_entity.id
_entity.type
_entity.pdbx_description
1 polymer ?
#
loop_
_entity_poly.entity_id
_entity_poly.type
_entity_poly.pdbx_seq_one_letter_code
_entity_poly.pdbx_strand_id
1 'polypeptide(L)'
;MVQNTKFTKMSKNEHPIITQTRLVYKKSEFSKYSKYLCIPDSNGIRISVTKGSFERTMNFLNLFINKIEELNYKIELKYGSSYFVMNGIDIKIYCREKVKKIIKGKDRYGRDEIGHEPTGILVFQTTVSGTREWEDGSLKIEEKIDKMIEYCEFHSKRLKECHDKQRRKSRKEELVRWLKLKQQQKVKDEVQKIKELFEESRRFEKSIMVRSYLKYLNENNKSNDYVINEKIQWGEDIIEWYDPTINKHNELLEIVEKDTLELEYEYKDHIWDKHIDINEGDENDIMDELTEIILLDD
;
A
#
# COMPACT_ATOMS: atom_id res chain seq x y z
N MET A 1 -59.36 4.47 1.94
CA MET A 1 -59.24 4.05 0.54
C MET A 1 -57.73 3.92 0.22
N VAL A 2 -57.26 2.69 0.11
CA VAL A 2 -55.88 2.41 -0.21
C VAL A 2 -55.75 2.46 -1.73
N GLN A 3 -55.13 3.50 -2.27
CA GLN A 3 -54.85 3.56 -3.70
C GLN A 3 -53.78 2.51 -4.05
N ASN A 4 -54.23 1.49 -4.76
CA ASN A 4 -53.38 0.51 -5.45
C ASN A 4 -52.55 1.23 -6.52
N THR A 5 -51.36 1.68 -6.20
CA THR A 5 -50.39 2.15 -7.20
C THR A 5 -49.91 0.93 -8.02
N LYS A 6 -50.44 0.79 -9.23
CA LYS A 6 -49.99 -0.15 -10.25
C LYS A 6 -48.51 0.10 -10.50
N PHE A 7 -47.68 -0.89 -10.18
CA PHE A 7 -46.31 -0.92 -10.60
C PHE A 7 -46.27 -0.92 -12.14
N THR A 8 -45.82 0.17 -12.71
CA THR A 8 -45.66 0.34 -14.16
C THR A 8 -44.73 -0.71 -14.70
N LYS A 9 -45.09 -1.29 -15.86
CA LYS A 9 -44.34 -2.32 -16.59
C LYS A 9 -42.87 -2.01 -16.65
N MET A 10 -42.02 -3.02 -16.35
CA MET A 10 -40.56 -3.01 -16.62
C MET A 10 -40.34 -2.58 -18.08
N SER A 11 -39.56 -1.52 -18.28
CA SER A 11 -39.11 -1.13 -19.62
C SER A 11 -38.19 -2.23 -20.16
N LYS A 12 -38.33 -2.58 -21.45
CA LYS A 12 -37.55 -3.63 -22.12
C LYS A 12 -36.01 -3.37 -22.09
N ASN A 13 -35.55 -2.21 -21.65
CA ASN A 13 -34.16 -1.76 -21.66
C ASN A 13 -33.69 -1.27 -20.26
N GLU A 14 -34.11 -1.94 -19.19
CA GLU A 14 -33.63 -1.58 -17.86
C GLU A 14 -32.29 -2.26 -17.59
N HIS A 15 -31.30 -1.48 -17.14
CA HIS A 15 -29.96 -2.00 -16.82
C HIS A 15 -30.01 -3.01 -15.65
N PRO A 16 -29.24 -4.14 -15.69
CA PRO A 16 -29.31 -5.20 -14.66
C PRO A 16 -29.11 -4.70 -13.21
N ILE A 17 -28.22 -3.73 -13.01
CA ILE A 17 -27.99 -3.09 -11.70
C ILE A 17 -29.24 -2.38 -11.16
N ILE A 18 -30.04 -1.76 -12.05
CA ILE A 18 -31.30 -1.10 -11.65
C ILE A 18 -32.33 -2.15 -11.25
N THR A 19 -32.45 -3.21 -12.04
CA THR A 19 -33.34 -4.33 -11.72
C THR A 19 -32.97 -4.96 -10.36
N GLN A 20 -31.68 -5.16 -10.12
CA GLN A 20 -31.19 -5.66 -8.83
C GLN A 20 -31.51 -4.68 -7.67
N THR A 21 -31.28 -3.39 -7.88
CA THR A 21 -31.62 -2.35 -6.89
C THR A 21 -33.12 -2.37 -6.55
N ARG A 22 -34.00 -2.58 -7.55
CA ARG A 22 -35.44 -2.73 -7.32
C ARG A 22 -35.79 -3.99 -6.51
N LEU A 23 -35.08 -5.09 -6.72
CA LEU A 23 -35.31 -6.33 -5.95
C LEU A 23 -34.90 -6.14 -4.49
N VAL A 24 -33.78 -5.47 -4.23
CA VAL A 24 -33.35 -5.11 -2.87
C VAL A 24 -34.38 -4.19 -2.20
N TYR A 25 -34.89 -3.20 -2.93
CA TYR A 25 -35.96 -2.32 -2.45
C TYR A 25 -37.21 -3.08 -2.01
N LYS A 26 -37.68 -4.04 -2.82
CA LYS A 26 -38.86 -4.85 -2.48
C LYS A 26 -38.71 -5.68 -1.20
N LYS A 27 -37.46 -6.04 -0.86
CA LYS A 27 -37.12 -6.83 0.34
C LYS A 27 -36.85 -5.94 1.57
N SER A 28 -36.59 -4.65 1.36
CA SER A 28 -36.24 -3.72 2.44
C SER A 28 -37.49 -3.19 3.13
N GLU A 29 -37.54 -3.25 4.47
CA GLU A 29 -38.58 -2.63 5.27
C GLU A 29 -38.29 -1.12 5.39
N PHE A 30 -39.33 -0.31 5.29
CA PHE A 30 -39.22 1.11 5.62
C PHE A 30 -38.84 1.28 7.08
N SER A 31 -37.87 2.11 7.37
CA SER A 31 -37.56 2.48 8.73
C SER A 31 -38.85 3.06 9.39
N LYS A 32 -39.22 2.53 10.54
CA LYS A 32 -40.41 3.02 11.33
C LYS A 32 -40.27 4.51 11.70
N TYR A 33 -39.08 5.04 11.69
CA TYR A 33 -38.73 6.40 12.11
C TYR A 33 -38.48 7.38 10.96
N SER A 34 -38.16 6.91 9.78
CA SER A 34 -37.95 7.74 8.59
C SER A 34 -38.86 7.27 7.47
N LYS A 35 -39.51 8.21 6.81
CA LYS A 35 -40.32 7.94 5.60
C LYS A 35 -39.41 7.60 4.40
N TYR A 36 -38.09 7.51 4.62
CA TYR A 36 -37.09 7.28 3.59
C TYR A 36 -36.71 5.81 3.53
N LEU A 37 -36.49 5.35 2.34
CA LEU A 37 -35.85 4.10 2.07
C LEU A 37 -34.35 4.37 1.94
N CYS A 38 -33.57 3.77 2.81
CA CYS A 38 -32.14 3.62 2.63
C CYS A 38 -31.87 2.20 2.17
N ILE A 39 -31.36 2.02 0.97
CA ILE A 39 -30.87 0.72 0.52
C ILE A 39 -29.48 0.53 1.12
N PRO A 40 -29.29 -0.47 1.99
CA PRO A 40 -27.96 -0.82 2.46
C PRO A 40 -27.12 -1.44 1.33
N ASP A 41 -25.99 -1.24 1.39
CA ASP A 41 -24.77 -1.20 0.64
C ASP A 41 -24.34 -2.40 -0.19
N SER A 42 -24.87 -3.60 -0.05
CA SER A 42 -24.19 -4.76 -0.61
C SER A 42 -24.69 -5.24 -1.98
N ASN A 43 -25.92 -4.90 -2.34
CA ASN A 43 -26.56 -5.53 -3.49
C ASN A 43 -27.30 -4.58 -4.46
N GLY A 44 -27.05 -3.28 -4.40
CA GLY A 44 -27.69 -2.32 -5.29
C GLY A 44 -27.08 -0.93 -5.20
N ILE A 45 -27.59 0.00 -6.02
CA ILE A 45 -27.13 1.40 -5.97
C ILE A 45 -27.59 2.04 -4.67
N ARG A 46 -26.69 2.73 -4.00
CA ARG A 46 -27.01 3.47 -2.77
C ARG A 46 -27.94 4.63 -3.06
N ILE A 47 -29.10 4.58 -2.49
CA ILE A 47 -30.11 5.65 -2.59
C ILE A 47 -30.74 5.94 -1.22
N SER A 48 -31.26 7.17 -1.06
CA SER A 48 -32.06 7.57 0.11
C SER A 48 -33.22 8.44 -0.35
N VAL A 49 -34.34 7.81 -0.65
CA VAL A 49 -35.51 8.46 -1.24
C VAL A 49 -36.81 7.93 -0.63
N THR A 50 -37.91 8.69 -0.75
CA THR A 50 -39.23 8.23 -0.38
C THR A 50 -39.82 7.30 -1.42
N LYS A 51 -40.88 6.60 -1.05
CA LYS A 51 -41.66 5.74 -1.95
C LYS A 51 -42.19 6.51 -3.17
N GLY A 52 -42.54 7.78 -3.00
CA GLY A 52 -43.06 8.63 -4.08
C GLY A 52 -42.00 8.99 -5.12
N SER A 53 -40.75 9.20 -4.67
CA SER A 53 -39.62 9.59 -5.55
C SER A 53 -38.86 8.38 -6.11
N PHE A 54 -39.14 7.16 -5.65
CA PHE A 54 -38.38 5.97 -5.97
C PHE A 54 -38.36 5.67 -7.50
N GLU A 55 -39.52 5.61 -8.13
CA GLU A 55 -39.63 5.28 -9.55
C GLU A 55 -38.89 6.31 -10.44
N ARG A 56 -39.03 7.60 -10.11
CA ARG A 56 -38.29 8.64 -10.80
C ARG A 56 -36.79 8.50 -10.61
N THR A 57 -36.36 8.16 -9.39
CA THR A 57 -34.94 7.89 -9.10
C THR A 57 -34.38 6.73 -9.92
N MET A 58 -35.13 5.62 -10.01
CA MET A 58 -34.71 4.48 -10.82
C MET A 58 -34.62 4.83 -12.31
N ASN A 59 -35.57 5.59 -12.84
CA ASN A 59 -35.54 6.04 -14.22
C ASN A 59 -34.35 6.98 -14.50
N PHE A 60 -34.07 7.94 -13.61
CA PHE A 60 -32.91 8.81 -13.71
C PHE A 60 -31.59 8.01 -13.68
N LEU A 61 -31.45 7.09 -12.72
CA LEU A 61 -30.25 6.26 -12.60
C LEU A 61 -30.07 5.36 -13.82
N ASN A 62 -31.14 4.81 -14.37
CA ASN A 62 -31.08 4.01 -15.60
C ASN A 62 -30.59 4.83 -16.78
N LEU A 63 -31.10 6.06 -16.96
CA LEU A 63 -30.64 6.97 -18.03
C LEU A 63 -29.17 7.32 -17.82
N PHE A 64 -28.77 7.64 -16.61
CA PHE A 64 -27.38 7.99 -16.28
C PHE A 64 -26.43 6.81 -16.54
N ILE A 65 -26.77 5.60 -16.12
CA ILE A 65 -25.97 4.40 -16.30
C ILE A 65 -25.79 4.06 -17.79
N ASN A 66 -26.90 4.02 -18.54
CA ASN A 66 -26.85 3.74 -19.97
C ASN A 66 -25.95 4.75 -20.70
N LYS A 67 -26.02 6.04 -20.33
CA LYS A 67 -25.17 7.07 -20.92
C LYS A 67 -23.68 6.89 -20.58
N ILE A 68 -23.38 6.48 -19.33
CA ILE A 68 -22.00 6.15 -18.91
C ILE A 68 -21.44 4.93 -19.67
N GLU A 69 -22.27 3.91 -19.88
CA GLU A 69 -21.86 2.71 -20.62
C GLU A 69 -21.71 2.95 -22.11
N GLU A 70 -22.55 3.81 -22.73
CA GLU A 70 -22.38 4.26 -24.10
C GLU A 70 -21.00 4.93 -24.33
N LEU A 71 -20.42 5.53 -23.29
CA LEU A 71 -19.09 6.12 -23.28
C LEU A 71 -17.98 5.11 -22.89
N ASN A 72 -18.31 3.80 -22.82
CA ASN A 72 -17.41 2.71 -22.42
C ASN A 72 -16.88 2.79 -20.98
N TYR A 73 -17.56 3.49 -20.08
CA TYR A 73 -17.26 3.45 -18.66
C TYR A 73 -18.10 2.40 -17.95
N LYS A 74 -17.56 1.79 -16.86
CA LYS A 74 -18.22 0.70 -16.14
C LYS A 74 -18.73 1.17 -14.78
N ILE A 75 -19.85 0.59 -14.36
CA ILE A 75 -20.38 0.76 -13.00
C ILE A 75 -19.98 -0.45 -12.17
N GLU A 76 -19.50 -0.19 -10.96
CA GLU A 76 -19.08 -1.20 -10.01
C GLU A 76 -19.66 -0.92 -8.62
N LEU A 77 -20.08 -1.99 -7.96
CA LEU A 77 -20.50 -1.96 -6.57
C LEU A 77 -19.35 -2.47 -5.70
N LYS A 78 -18.73 -1.58 -4.92
CA LYS A 78 -17.58 -1.88 -4.08
C LYS A 78 -17.78 -1.33 -2.67
N TYR A 79 -17.38 -2.09 -1.65
CA TYR A 79 -17.36 -1.64 -0.25
C TYR A 79 -18.66 -0.96 0.21
N GLY A 80 -19.80 -1.50 -0.22
CA GLY A 80 -21.08 -0.93 0.12
C GLY A 80 -21.39 0.43 -0.49
N SER A 81 -20.77 0.78 -1.58
CA SER A 81 -21.00 2.01 -2.32
C SER A 81 -20.99 1.76 -3.82
N SER A 82 -21.67 2.63 -4.54
CA SER A 82 -21.76 2.57 -6.00
C SER A 82 -20.75 3.51 -6.60
N TYR A 83 -19.95 3.00 -7.52
CA TYR A 83 -18.93 3.75 -8.23
C TYR A 83 -19.09 3.54 -9.74
N PHE A 84 -18.71 4.52 -10.52
CA PHE A 84 -18.34 4.27 -11.90
C PHE A 84 -16.86 4.61 -12.10
N VAL A 85 -16.20 3.83 -12.95
CA VAL A 85 -14.76 3.96 -13.19
C VAL A 85 -14.55 4.76 -14.45
N MET A 86 -13.94 5.94 -14.33
CA MET A 86 -13.67 6.84 -15.45
C MET A 86 -12.19 7.22 -15.44
N ASN A 87 -11.49 6.95 -16.55
CA ASN A 87 -10.04 7.18 -16.66
C ASN A 87 -9.19 6.45 -15.58
N GLY A 88 -9.68 5.31 -15.05
CA GLY A 88 -9.04 4.59 -13.96
C GLY A 88 -9.25 5.19 -12.56
N ILE A 89 -10.17 6.17 -12.45
CA ILE A 89 -10.56 6.79 -11.17
C ILE A 89 -11.96 6.31 -10.78
N ASP A 90 -12.09 5.83 -9.56
CA ASP A 90 -13.37 5.43 -8.97
C ASP A 90 -14.15 6.68 -8.55
N ILE A 91 -15.27 6.92 -9.20
CA ILE A 91 -16.16 8.04 -8.91
C ILE A 91 -17.38 7.53 -8.13
N LYS A 92 -17.47 7.88 -6.87
CA LYS A 92 -18.59 7.49 -6.03
C LYS A 92 -19.83 8.25 -6.41
N ILE A 93 -20.96 7.52 -6.47
CA ILE A 93 -22.28 8.10 -6.73
C ILE A 93 -23.24 7.81 -5.59
N TYR A 94 -24.14 8.75 -5.36
CA TYR A 94 -25.21 8.63 -4.38
C TYR A 94 -26.41 9.46 -4.83
N CYS A 95 -27.60 8.90 -4.77
CA CYS A 95 -28.84 9.61 -5.06
C CYS A 95 -29.73 9.70 -3.83
N ARG A 96 -30.18 10.90 -3.52
CA ARG A 96 -31.03 11.15 -2.37
C ARG A 96 -32.14 12.13 -2.70
N GLU A 97 -33.19 12.12 -1.88
CA GLU A 97 -34.20 13.17 -1.89
C GLU A 97 -33.83 14.24 -0.87
N LYS A 98 -34.01 15.51 -1.24
CA LYS A 98 -33.78 16.65 -0.36
C LYS A 98 -34.86 16.68 0.71
N VAL A 99 -34.49 16.98 1.95
CA VAL A 99 -35.40 17.07 3.08
C VAL A 99 -35.47 18.49 3.59
N LYS A 100 -36.65 18.91 4.02
CA LYS A 100 -36.87 20.17 4.71
C LYS A 100 -36.99 19.88 6.22
N LYS A 101 -36.24 20.62 7.02
CA LYS A 101 -36.37 20.59 8.47
C LYS A 101 -37.69 21.29 8.87
N ILE A 102 -38.44 20.66 9.70
CA ILE A 102 -39.66 21.21 10.31
C ILE A 102 -39.60 21.06 11.83
N ILE A 103 -40.18 22.00 12.55
CA ILE A 103 -40.37 21.89 14.01
C ILE A 103 -41.71 21.15 14.25
N LYS A 104 -41.64 19.95 14.84
CA LYS A 104 -42.82 19.13 15.15
C LYS A 104 -43.49 19.52 16.47
N GLY A 105 -42.75 20.18 17.35
CA GLY A 105 -43.20 20.56 18.69
C GLY A 105 -41.98 20.79 19.60
N LYS A 106 -42.22 20.74 20.89
CA LYS A 106 -41.17 20.77 21.91
C LYS A 106 -41.09 19.45 22.64
N ASP A 107 -39.91 18.99 22.96
CA ASP A 107 -39.70 17.81 23.78
C ASP A 107 -40.07 18.11 25.24
N ARG A 108 -40.01 17.08 26.10
CA ARG A 108 -40.25 17.17 27.54
C ARG A 108 -39.34 18.15 28.29
N TYR A 109 -38.26 18.62 27.64
CA TYR A 109 -37.28 19.56 28.17
C TYR A 109 -37.42 20.96 27.54
N GLY A 110 -38.46 21.22 26.75
CA GLY A 110 -38.71 22.49 26.08
C GLY A 110 -37.87 22.78 24.86
N ARG A 111 -37.10 21.78 24.32
CA ARG A 111 -36.30 21.90 23.12
C ARG A 111 -37.13 21.59 21.88
N ASP A 112 -36.82 22.26 20.78
CA ASP A 112 -37.51 22.02 19.51
C ASP A 112 -37.27 20.60 19.00
N GLU A 113 -38.35 19.83 18.83
CA GLU A 113 -38.33 18.52 18.20
C GLU A 113 -38.26 18.70 16.70
N ILE A 114 -37.08 18.45 16.12
CA ILE A 114 -36.82 18.63 14.67
C ILE A 114 -37.32 17.39 13.92
N GLY A 115 -38.24 17.61 13.00
CA GLY A 115 -38.66 16.63 12.02
C GLY A 115 -38.03 16.91 10.65
N HIS A 116 -38.16 15.94 9.76
CA HIS A 116 -37.70 16.05 8.37
C HIS A 116 -38.85 15.68 7.44
N GLU A 117 -39.19 16.59 6.51
CA GLU A 117 -40.18 16.33 5.48
C GLU A 117 -39.53 16.18 4.12
N PRO A 118 -39.95 15.18 3.31
CA PRO A 118 -39.50 15.02 1.95
C PRO A 118 -40.00 16.16 1.06
N THR A 119 -39.18 16.62 0.16
CA THR A 119 -39.51 17.74 -0.75
C THR A 119 -39.83 17.28 -2.18
N GLY A 120 -39.59 16.04 -2.55
CA GLY A 120 -39.69 15.52 -3.92
C GLY A 120 -38.55 15.98 -4.82
N ILE A 121 -37.60 16.78 -4.30
CA ILE A 121 -36.44 17.26 -5.03
C ILE A 121 -35.34 16.18 -4.99
N LEU A 122 -34.94 15.70 -6.15
CA LEU A 122 -33.84 14.76 -6.24
C LEU A 122 -32.49 15.47 -6.21
N VAL A 123 -31.55 14.87 -5.50
CA VAL A 123 -30.15 15.31 -5.43
C VAL A 123 -29.26 14.13 -5.78
N PHE A 124 -28.45 14.29 -6.80
CA PHE A 124 -27.43 13.35 -7.20
C PHE A 124 -26.06 13.86 -6.80
N GLN A 125 -25.27 13.04 -6.15
CA GLN A 125 -23.92 13.37 -5.70
C GLN A 125 -22.91 12.55 -6.45
N THR A 126 -21.83 13.22 -6.89
CA THR A 126 -20.63 12.60 -7.43
C THR A 126 -19.44 13.02 -6.59
N THR A 127 -18.53 12.09 -6.28
CA THR A 127 -17.31 12.38 -5.52
C THR A 127 -16.11 12.01 -6.39
N VAL A 128 -15.45 13.01 -6.96
CA VAL A 128 -14.23 12.86 -7.79
C VAL A 128 -13.06 13.55 -7.07
N SER A 129 -13.05 14.89 -7.05
CA SER A 129 -12.08 15.73 -6.34
C SER A 129 -12.73 16.53 -5.21
N GLY A 130 -13.64 15.90 -4.51
CA GLY A 130 -14.59 16.49 -3.57
C GLY A 130 -16.00 16.10 -3.97
N THR A 131 -16.98 16.37 -3.10
CA THR A 131 -18.39 16.06 -3.34
C THR A 131 -19.05 17.18 -4.14
N ARG A 132 -19.60 16.84 -5.30
CA ARG A 132 -20.44 17.71 -6.12
C ARG A 132 -21.88 17.25 -6.05
N GLU A 133 -22.79 18.16 -5.77
CA GLU A 133 -24.23 17.91 -5.77
C GLU A 133 -24.90 18.52 -6.99
N TRP A 134 -25.84 17.78 -7.55
CA TRP A 134 -26.71 18.16 -8.65
C TRP A 134 -28.15 17.97 -8.18
N GLU A 135 -28.93 19.03 -8.16
CA GLU A 135 -30.31 18.99 -7.69
C GLU A 135 -31.29 19.51 -8.72
N ASP A 136 -32.55 19.14 -8.58
CA ASP A 136 -33.65 19.75 -9.34
C ASP A 136 -33.69 21.27 -9.07
N GLY A 137 -33.93 22.03 -10.11
CA GLY A 137 -34.07 23.47 -10.06
C GLY A 137 -34.89 23.94 -11.27
N SER A 138 -34.42 24.96 -11.97
CA SER A 138 -35.04 25.40 -13.24
C SER A 138 -35.03 24.30 -14.31
N LEU A 139 -33.96 23.47 -14.30
CA LEU A 139 -33.84 22.25 -15.08
C LEU A 139 -33.94 21.05 -14.16
N LYS A 140 -34.56 19.98 -14.63
CA LYS A 140 -34.61 18.72 -13.91
C LYS A 140 -33.26 18.01 -13.94
N ILE A 141 -33.04 17.10 -12.99
CA ILE A 141 -31.79 16.37 -12.83
C ILE A 141 -31.46 15.53 -14.08
N GLU A 142 -32.48 15.00 -14.74
CA GLU A 142 -32.36 14.20 -15.95
C GLU A 142 -31.76 15.01 -17.11
N GLU A 143 -32.04 16.30 -17.20
CA GLU A 143 -31.53 17.21 -18.22
C GLU A 143 -30.07 17.67 -17.97
N LYS A 144 -29.53 17.33 -16.79
CA LYS A 144 -28.17 17.69 -16.38
C LYS A 144 -27.15 16.54 -16.56
N ILE A 145 -27.58 15.38 -17.04
CA ILE A 145 -26.73 14.18 -17.14
C ILE A 145 -25.46 14.45 -17.94
N ASP A 146 -25.56 15.10 -19.10
CA ASP A 146 -24.40 15.37 -19.95
C ASP A 146 -23.37 16.29 -19.22
N LYS A 147 -23.85 17.30 -18.50
CA LYS A 147 -22.99 18.17 -17.68
C LYS A 147 -22.36 17.46 -16.50
N MET A 148 -23.06 16.47 -15.91
CA MET A 148 -22.51 15.64 -14.84
C MET A 148 -21.34 14.78 -15.36
N ILE A 149 -21.52 14.17 -16.51
CA ILE A 149 -20.53 13.34 -17.17
C ILE A 149 -19.32 14.16 -17.57
N GLU A 150 -19.52 15.29 -18.23
CA GLU A 150 -18.45 16.23 -18.63
C GLU A 150 -17.62 16.68 -17.41
N TYR A 151 -18.29 17.05 -16.30
CA TYR A 151 -17.63 17.39 -15.05
C TYR A 151 -16.78 16.23 -14.52
N CYS A 152 -17.35 15.04 -14.48
CA CYS A 152 -16.64 13.85 -13.99
C CYS A 152 -15.45 13.48 -14.88
N GLU A 153 -15.59 13.62 -16.21
CA GLU A 153 -14.52 13.35 -17.17
C GLU A 153 -13.35 14.34 -17.00
N PHE A 154 -13.65 15.62 -16.90
CA PHE A 154 -12.64 16.66 -16.68
C PHE A 154 -11.84 16.41 -15.39
N HIS A 155 -12.56 16.19 -14.29
CA HIS A 155 -11.91 16.00 -12.98
C HIS A 155 -11.19 14.66 -12.85
N SER A 156 -11.69 13.57 -13.44
CA SER A 156 -11.02 12.28 -13.43
C SER A 156 -9.72 12.28 -14.23
N LYS A 157 -9.68 12.94 -15.40
CA LYS A 157 -8.44 13.14 -16.18
C LYS A 157 -7.38 13.86 -15.34
N ARG A 158 -7.77 14.99 -14.74
CA ARG A 158 -6.86 15.78 -13.88
C ARG A 158 -6.35 15.00 -12.68
N LEU A 159 -7.19 14.21 -12.03
CA LEU A 159 -6.79 13.35 -10.90
C LEU A 159 -5.82 12.26 -11.36
N LYS A 160 -6.10 11.62 -12.49
CA LYS A 160 -5.19 10.62 -13.06
C LYS A 160 -3.80 11.21 -13.33
N GLU A 161 -3.72 12.35 -13.99
CA GLU A 161 -2.44 13.04 -14.23
C GLU A 161 -1.70 13.36 -12.93
N CYS A 162 -2.42 13.80 -11.90
CA CYS A 162 -1.85 14.06 -10.58
C CYS A 162 -1.30 12.79 -9.93
N HIS A 163 -2.08 11.68 -9.96
CA HIS A 163 -1.65 10.40 -9.44
C HIS A 163 -0.44 9.83 -10.20
N ASP A 164 -0.42 9.96 -11.52
CA ASP A 164 0.69 9.48 -12.35
C ASP A 164 1.99 10.26 -12.08
N LYS A 165 1.89 11.59 -11.94
CA LYS A 165 3.03 12.43 -11.51
C LYS A 165 3.54 12.04 -10.13
N GLN A 166 2.63 11.85 -9.16
CA GLN A 166 3.02 11.46 -7.82
C GLN A 166 3.68 10.07 -7.80
N ARG A 167 3.15 9.12 -8.56
CA ARG A 167 3.73 7.77 -8.68
C ARG A 167 5.14 7.82 -9.26
N ARG A 168 5.36 8.57 -10.37
CA ARG A 168 6.69 8.75 -10.95
C ARG A 168 7.67 9.38 -9.96
N LYS A 169 7.24 10.43 -9.26
CA LYS A 169 8.08 11.08 -8.22
C LYS A 169 8.47 10.12 -7.11
N SER A 170 7.52 9.36 -6.57
CA SER A 170 7.80 8.36 -5.53
C SER A 170 8.74 7.27 -6.03
N ARG A 171 8.54 6.79 -7.26
CA ARG A 171 9.42 5.78 -7.87
C ARG A 171 10.85 6.30 -8.04
N LYS A 172 11.01 7.51 -8.54
CA LYS A 172 12.32 8.19 -8.67
C LYS A 172 13.04 8.29 -7.32
N GLU A 173 12.33 8.74 -6.27
CA GLU A 173 12.89 8.86 -4.93
C GLU A 173 13.32 7.49 -4.36
N GLU A 174 12.54 6.44 -4.64
CA GLU A 174 12.85 5.06 -4.25
C GLU A 174 14.10 4.54 -4.93
N LEU A 175 14.23 4.69 -6.25
CA LEU A 175 15.38 4.28 -7.03
C LEU A 175 16.67 5.01 -6.59
N VAL A 176 16.60 6.33 -6.38
CA VAL A 176 17.74 7.12 -5.87
C VAL A 176 18.17 6.62 -4.48
N ARG A 177 17.23 6.30 -3.61
CA ARG A 177 17.53 5.75 -2.28
C ARG A 177 18.23 4.40 -2.38
N TRP A 178 17.72 3.52 -3.26
CA TRP A 178 18.30 2.21 -3.48
C TRP A 178 19.76 2.29 -4.00
N LEU A 179 20.02 3.13 -5.01
CA LEU A 179 21.38 3.36 -5.53
C LEU A 179 22.35 3.84 -4.43
N LYS A 180 21.88 4.76 -3.58
CA LYS A 180 22.68 5.26 -2.45
C LYS A 180 23.00 4.14 -1.45
N LEU A 181 22.03 3.30 -1.12
CA LEU A 181 22.25 2.16 -0.22
C LEU A 181 23.22 1.15 -0.82
N LYS A 182 23.08 0.84 -2.10
CA LYS A 182 23.99 -0.07 -2.81
C LYS A 182 25.43 0.46 -2.84
N GLN A 183 25.59 1.76 -3.09
CA GLN A 183 26.91 2.40 -3.02
C GLN A 183 27.51 2.33 -1.61
N GLN A 184 26.72 2.57 -0.58
CA GLN A 184 27.17 2.44 0.80
C GLN A 184 27.58 1.01 1.14
N GLN A 185 26.84 0.01 0.62
CA GLN A 185 27.19 -1.39 0.81
C GLN A 185 28.53 -1.74 0.15
N LYS A 186 28.75 -1.32 -1.10
CA LYS A 186 30.05 -1.51 -1.78
C LYS A 186 31.23 -0.93 -0.97
N VAL A 187 31.03 0.25 -0.38
CA VAL A 187 32.07 0.85 0.47
C VAL A 187 32.28 0.04 1.75
N LYS A 188 31.21 -0.45 2.39
CA LYS A 188 31.32 -1.31 3.58
C LYS A 188 32.08 -2.60 3.29
N ASP A 189 31.73 -3.26 2.18
CA ASP A 189 32.37 -4.50 1.77
C ASP A 189 33.87 -4.31 1.50
N GLU A 190 34.25 -3.21 0.86
CA GLU A 190 35.65 -2.88 0.63
C GLU A 190 36.39 -2.56 1.94
N VAL A 191 35.77 -1.81 2.83
CA VAL A 191 36.34 -1.55 4.18
C VAL A 191 36.51 -2.85 4.96
N GLN A 192 35.58 -3.78 4.84
CA GLN A 192 35.67 -5.09 5.49
C GLN A 192 36.86 -5.89 4.98
N LYS A 193 37.06 -5.97 3.64
CA LYS A 193 38.25 -6.62 3.04
C LYS A 193 39.56 -6.02 3.54
N ILE A 194 39.61 -4.68 3.67
CA ILE A 194 40.80 -4.00 4.20
C ILE A 194 41.06 -4.39 5.66
N LYS A 195 40.01 -4.48 6.50
CA LYS A 195 40.13 -4.94 7.88
C LYS A 195 40.67 -6.37 7.95
N GLU A 196 40.08 -7.28 7.19
CA GLU A 196 40.51 -8.69 7.11
C GLU A 196 41.99 -8.79 6.72
N LEU A 197 42.41 -8.02 5.73
CA LEU A 197 43.81 -8.00 5.31
C LEU A 197 44.76 -7.50 6.44
N PHE A 198 44.35 -6.49 7.19
CA PHE A 198 45.13 -6.00 8.33
C PHE A 198 45.19 -7.00 9.49
N GLU A 199 44.11 -7.71 9.75
CA GLU A 199 44.02 -8.74 10.75
C GLU A 199 44.90 -9.94 10.37
N GLU A 200 44.85 -10.39 9.13
CA GLU A 200 45.75 -11.41 8.59
C GLU A 200 47.23 -10.99 8.70
N SER A 201 47.57 -9.77 8.36
CA SER A 201 48.94 -9.24 8.49
C SER A 201 49.41 -9.24 9.94
N ARG A 202 48.57 -8.89 10.90
CA ARG A 202 48.90 -8.93 12.34
C ARG A 202 49.14 -10.39 12.82
N ARG A 203 48.28 -11.34 12.39
CA ARG A 203 48.42 -12.76 12.72
C ARG A 203 49.74 -13.29 12.17
N PHE A 204 50.09 -12.94 10.91
CA PHE A 204 51.33 -13.34 10.28
C PHE A 204 52.56 -12.80 11.07
N GLU A 205 52.54 -11.51 11.44
CA GLU A 205 53.62 -10.91 12.26
C GLU A 205 53.77 -11.61 13.61
N LYS A 206 52.69 -11.87 14.33
CA LYS A 206 52.71 -12.62 15.58
C LYS A 206 53.22 -14.06 15.38
N SER A 207 52.86 -14.73 14.30
CA SER A 207 53.32 -16.07 14.01
C SER A 207 54.85 -16.11 13.84
N ILE A 208 55.45 -15.14 13.14
CA ILE A 208 56.93 -15.00 12.99
C ILE A 208 57.59 -14.79 14.36
N MET A 209 57.04 -13.94 15.20
CA MET A 209 57.55 -13.67 16.54
C MET A 209 57.58 -14.93 17.42
N VAL A 210 56.47 -15.69 17.44
CA VAL A 210 56.40 -16.95 18.20
C VAL A 210 57.32 -18.02 17.65
N ARG A 211 57.41 -18.18 16.34
CA ARG A 211 58.39 -19.12 15.73
C ARG A 211 59.82 -18.79 16.13
N SER A 212 60.16 -17.50 16.13
CA SER A 212 61.51 -17.04 16.56
C SER A 212 61.76 -17.37 18.04
N TYR A 213 60.76 -17.21 18.90
CA TYR A 213 60.85 -17.58 20.30
C TYR A 213 61.00 -19.08 20.50
N LEU A 214 60.21 -19.90 19.82
CA LEU A 214 60.30 -21.36 19.88
C LEU A 214 61.67 -21.86 19.43
N LYS A 215 62.22 -21.27 18.34
CA LYS A 215 63.57 -21.55 17.88
C LYS A 215 64.65 -21.23 18.96
N TYR A 216 64.52 -20.05 19.61
CA TYR A 216 65.40 -19.67 20.69
C TYR A 216 65.34 -20.62 21.87
N LEU A 217 64.12 -21.10 22.26
CA LEU A 217 63.97 -22.08 23.31
C LEU A 217 64.64 -23.44 22.94
N ASN A 218 64.48 -23.89 21.71
CA ASN A 218 65.10 -25.13 21.25
C ASN A 218 66.62 -25.07 21.24
N GLU A 219 67.19 -23.97 20.76
CA GLU A 219 68.65 -23.72 20.76
C GLU A 219 69.29 -23.69 22.16
N ASN A 220 68.52 -23.19 23.15
CA ASN A 220 68.99 -23.04 24.53
C ASN A 220 68.60 -24.22 25.48
N ASN A 221 67.86 -25.19 25.00
CA ASN A 221 67.46 -26.37 25.79
C ASN A 221 68.60 -27.43 25.82
N LYS A 222 69.76 -27.07 26.34
CA LYS A 222 70.95 -27.94 26.42
C LYS A 222 70.77 -29.17 27.32
N SER A 223 69.85 -29.10 28.30
CA SER A 223 69.55 -30.17 29.24
C SER A 223 68.49 -31.17 28.72
N ASN A 224 67.97 -30.92 27.51
CA ASN A 224 66.90 -31.69 26.93
C ASN A 224 65.69 -31.88 27.87
N ASP A 225 65.29 -30.79 28.54
CA ASP A 225 64.18 -30.77 29.48
C ASP A 225 62.89 -31.13 28.77
N TYR A 226 62.20 -32.17 29.32
CA TYR A 226 60.94 -32.71 28.77
C TYR A 226 59.87 -31.61 28.69
N VAL A 227 59.72 -30.77 29.72
CA VAL A 227 58.72 -29.74 29.81
C VAL A 227 58.93 -28.68 28.70
N ILE A 228 60.17 -28.35 28.41
CA ILE A 228 60.52 -27.40 27.35
C ILE A 228 60.24 -28.02 25.98
N ASN A 229 60.54 -29.29 25.78
CA ASN A 229 60.26 -29.98 24.52
C ASN A 229 58.77 -30.07 24.23
N GLU A 230 57.94 -30.41 25.22
CA GLU A 230 56.48 -30.46 25.13
C GLU A 230 55.91 -29.10 24.81
N LYS A 231 56.42 -28.02 25.43
CA LYS A 231 56.03 -26.65 25.12
C LYS A 231 56.39 -26.25 23.70
N ILE A 232 57.54 -26.64 23.19
CA ILE A 232 57.94 -26.31 21.81
C ILE A 232 57.01 -27.01 20.82
N GLN A 233 56.75 -28.31 21.01
CA GLN A 233 55.89 -29.06 20.11
C GLN A 233 54.45 -28.53 20.11
N TRP A 234 53.90 -28.27 21.28
CA TRP A 234 52.57 -27.63 21.40
C TRP A 234 52.54 -26.26 20.74
N GLY A 235 53.58 -25.44 20.94
CA GLY A 235 53.69 -24.11 20.36
C GLY A 235 53.76 -24.15 18.83
N GLU A 236 54.48 -25.11 18.24
CA GLU A 236 54.56 -25.29 16.77
C GLU A 236 53.16 -25.64 16.21
N ASP A 237 52.44 -26.57 16.87
CA ASP A 237 51.08 -26.92 16.46
C ASP A 237 50.10 -25.75 16.51
N ILE A 238 50.11 -24.95 17.57
CA ILE A 238 49.23 -23.81 17.74
C ILE A 238 49.58 -22.70 16.74
N ILE A 239 50.88 -22.44 16.46
CA ILE A 239 51.26 -21.38 15.55
C ILE A 239 50.92 -21.73 14.11
N GLU A 240 50.90 -22.99 13.72
CA GLU A 240 50.43 -23.44 12.41
C GLU A 240 48.92 -23.23 12.25
N TRP A 241 48.13 -23.39 13.32
CA TRP A 241 46.71 -23.07 13.30
C TRP A 241 46.46 -21.56 13.23
N TYR A 242 47.30 -20.74 13.91
CA TYR A 242 47.11 -19.31 14.00
C TYR A 242 47.63 -18.56 12.74
N ASP A 243 48.60 -19.09 12.07
CA ASP A 243 49.25 -18.48 10.88
C ASP A 243 48.28 -18.42 9.70
N PRO A 244 47.92 -17.23 9.16
CA PRO A 244 46.97 -17.10 8.08
C PRO A 244 47.45 -17.68 6.74
N THR A 245 48.75 -17.92 6.61
CA THR A 245 49.34 -18.53 5.39
C THR A 245 49.28 -20.05 5.41
N ILE A 246 48.92 -20.66 6.55
CA ILE A 246 48.83 -22.10 6.75
C ILE A 246 47.38 -22.46 7.06
N ASN A 247 46.77 -23.29 6.22
CA ASN A 247 45.40 -23.74 6.41
C ASN A 247 45.36 -25.01 7.30
N LYS A 248 45.69 -24.84 8.60
CA LYS A 248 45.61 -25.93 9.58
C LYS A 248 44.29 -25.81 10.38
N HIS A 249 43.50 -26.89 10.37
CA HIS A 249 42.31 -27.02 11.17
C HIS A 249 42.64 -27.56 12.56
N ASN A 250 41.99 -27.01 13.59
CA ASN A 250 42.05 -27.51 14.98
C ASN A 250 40.63 -27.58 15.56
N GLU A 251 40.16 -28.80 15.78
CA GLU A 251 38.79 -29.07 16.25
C GLU A 251 38.46 -28.40 17.62
N LEU A 252 39.46 -28.32 18.52
CA LEU A 252 39.26 -27.72 19.85
C LEU A 252 39.13 -26.17 19.76
N LEU A 253 39.69 -25.58 18.73
CA LEU A 253 39.74 -24.11 18.56
C LEU A 253 38.81 -23.60 17.44
N GLU A 254 37.88 -24.44 16.98
CA GLU A 254 36.95 -24.11 15.88
C GLU A 254 36.03 -22.90 16.25
N ILE A 255 35.67 -22.80 17.54
CA ILE A 255 34.79 -21.75 18.06
C ILE A 255 35.57 -20.55 18.61
N VAL A 256 36.88 -20.48 18.38
CA VAL A 256 37.73 -19.40 18.86
C VAL A 256 38.01 -18.43 17.73
N GLU A 257 37.67 -17.17 17.92
CA GLU A 257 38.04 -16.08 17.02
C GLU A 257 39.56 -15.85 17.08
N LYS A 258 40.25 -16.04 15.95
CA LYS A 258 41.74 -15.99 15.89
C LYS A 258 42.34 -14.65 16.23
N ASP A 259 41.62 -13.56 16.03
CA ASP A 259 42.13 -12.20 16.25
C ASP A 259 42.06 -11.75 17.70
N THR A 260 41.00 -12.09 18.42
CA THR A 260 40.77 -11.77 19.83
C THR A 260 41.18 -12.90 20.78
N LEU A 261 41.25 -14.14 20.29
CA LEU A 261 41.37 -15.39 21.05
C LEU A 261 40.22 -15.58 22.05
N GLU A 262 39.05 -15.06 21.72
CA GLU A 262 37.82 -15.19 22.49
C GLU A 262 36.91 -16.22 21.83
N LEU A 263 35.96 -16.78 22.60
CA LEU A 263 34.97 -17.71 22.07
C LEU A 263 33.93 -16.93 21.26
N GLU A 264 33.66 -17.36 20.02
CA GLU A 264 32.55 -16.86 19.24
C GLU A 264 31.20 -17.22 19.91
N TYR A 265 30.59 -16.25 20.59
CA TYR A 265 29.20 -16.38 20.99
C TYR A 265 28.32 -16.00 19.79
N GLU A 266 27.48 -16.93 19.32
CA GLU A 266 26.41 -16.61 18.37
C GLU A 266 25.43 -15.59 19.00
N TYR A 267 25.68 -14.32 18.80
CA TYR A 267 24.67 -13.29 19.04
C TYR A 267 23.76 -13.29 17.81
N LYS A 268 22.63 -14.01 17.91
CA LYS A 268 21.54 -13.87 16.91
C LYS A 268 20.84 -12.55 17.14
N ASP A 269 21.40 -11.49 16.62
CA ASP A 269 20.66 -10.23 16.46
C ASP A 269 19.58 -10.43 15.41
N HIS A 270 18.34 -10.56 15.88
CA HIS A 270 17.16 -10.43 15.03
C HIS A 270 17.00 -8.95 14.61
N ILE A 271 17.82 -8.52 13.70
CA ILE A 271 17.60 -7.25 12.98
C ILE A 271 16.47 -7.53 11.99
N TRP A 272 15.34 -6.88 12.22
CA TRP A 272 14.24 -6.80 11.27
C TRP A 272 14.69 -5.93 10.08
N ASP A 273 15.42 -6.51 9.15
CA ASP A 273 15.60 -5.92 7.82
C ASP A 273 14.24 -5.97 7.11
N LYS A 274 13.60 -4.80 7.03
CA LYS A 274 12.52 -4.61 6.08
C LYS A 274 13.14 -4.77 4.70
N HIS A 275 13.02 -5.96 4.12
CA HIS A 275 13.30 -6.18 2.73
C HIS A 275 12.43 -5.21 1.91
N ILE A 276 13.06 -4.25 1.28
CA ILE A 276 12.46 -3.51 0.19
C ILE A 276 12.58 -4.49 -0.99
N ASP A 277 11.46 -5.13 -1.34
CA ASP A 277 11.35 -5.94 -2.55
C ASP A 277 11.42 -5.02 -3.78
N ILE A 278 12.62 -4.58 -4.09
CA ILE A 278 12.93 -4.08 -5.42
C ILE A 278 13.37 -5.33 -6.18
N ASN A 279 12.62 -5.72 -7.22
CA ASN A 279 13.09 -6.70 -8.19
C ASN A 279 14.55 -6.37 -8.50
N GLU A 280 15.45 -7.32 -8.24
CA GLU A 280 16.89 -7.18 -8.44
C GLU A 280 17.19 -7.04 -9.94
N GLY A 281 16.85 -5.88 -10.50
CA GLY A 281 17.33 -5.46 -11.81
C GLY A 281 18.81 -5.12 -11.73
N ASP A 282 19.55 -5.34 -12.81
CA ASP A 282 20.93 -4.86 -12.95
C ASP A 282 20.97 -3.34 -12.69
N GLU A 283 22.08 -2.84 -12.15
CA GLU A 283 22.27 -1.38 -11.92
C GLU A 283 22.00 -0.56 -13.18
N ASN A 284 22.29 -1.12 -14.34
CA ASN A 284 22.06 -0.50 -15.64
C ASN A 284 20.55 -0.34 -15.93
N ASP A 285 19.74 -1.37 -15.64
CA ASP A 285 18.28 -1.30 -15.85
C ASP A 285 17.64 -0.22 -14.97
N ILE A 286 18.15 -0.04 -13.74
CA ILE A 286 17.66 1.00 -12.81
C ILE A 286 18.09 2.39 -13.26
N MET A 287 19.31 2.54 -13.80
CA MET A 287 19.78 3.81 -14.35
C MET A 287 19.01 4.21 -15.61
N ASP A 288 18.65 3.25 -16.45
CA ASP A 288 17.82 3.46 -17.63
C ASP A 288 16.39 3.87 -17.21
N GLU A 289 15.79 3.20 -16.22
CA GLU A 289 14.48 3.58 -15.67
C GLU A 289 14.50 5.01 -15.08
N LEU A 290 15.56 5.38 -14.36
CA LEU A 290 15.72 6.73 -13.84
C LEU A 290 15.81 7.78 -14.95
N THR A 291 16.54 7.46 -16.02
CA THR A 291 16.72 8.36 -17.17
C THR A 291 15.38 8.57 -17.89
N GLU A 292 14.60 7.51 -18.11
CA GLU A 292 13.25 7.61 -18.67
C GLU A 292 12.33 8.48 -17.81
N ILE A 293 12.36 8.31 -16.48
CA ILE A 293 11.54 9.10 -15.57
C ILE A 293 11.91 10.58 -15.63
N ILE A 294 13.21 10.89 -15.73
CA ILE A 294 13.70 12.28 -15.81
C ILE A 294 13.24 12.93 -17.11
N LEU A 295 13.33 12.22 -18.25
CA LEU A 295 12.92 12.74 -19.56
C LEU A 295 11.40 12.96 -19.69
N LEU A 296 10.59 12.33 -18.85
CA LEU A 296 9.14 12.51 -18.84
C LEU A 296 8.68 13.67 -17.93
N ASP A 297 9.57 14.21 -17.08
CA ASP A 297 9.26 15.33 -16.17
C ASP A 297 9.62 16.71 -16.77
N ASP A 298 10.37 16.76 -17.89
CA ASP A 298 10.65 17.94 -18.71
C ASP A 298 9.55 18.15 -19.76
#